data_e54352f9838c4ca02267117f8dbf4773
#
_entry.id   e54352f9838c4ca02267117f8dbf4773
#
_cell.length_a   1.000
_cell.length_b   1.000
_cell.length_c   1.000
_cell.angle_alpha   90.00
_cell.angle_beta   90.00
_cell.angle_gamma   90.00
#
_symmetry.space_group_name_H-M   'P 1'
#
loop_
_entity.id
_entity.type
_entity.pdbx_description
1 polymer ?
#
loop_
_entity_poly.entity_id
_entity_poly.type
_entity_poly.pdbx_seq_one_letter_code
_entity_poly.pdbx_strand_id
1 'polypeptide(L)'
;QALEDDSEGSEEASQTPSDYWRRSPDPSSAEHESDATWSETHLVRVLMAAVKENPNRVVDDIASVMMSTAKKSKKQREQTESGIPPPWMPLRVAPKHIRELSLFEPAERKEIDGILDTKSAYEVVRDTLPAGTKVYETHTLRDKKKNGPKKGQAKVRVVVNKGPEDVESHSPTVQMATLRALLALMAAKRAKGAAGDFPQAYLNADQDVYYVWPPKSARQYDDAGQRLVWALPKALYGGRASGRHWYKMLRNWFVEHGFKVSEWDPCLFLKRNPDGTFHYVAVYVDDLVHVYTDEVGYQSTIEQFSKDFHGYSDLGPLTEIFNAEVDCNSQFVTMTQTRYIDTLVKKWLPETFAKAYVPAVCDGEGALLDVIKAALADDAVRLDAEKHSEYREIVGAILYLATVCRPDVAVAVGLLSRVLEKPTAAAYEAAMRVLRYLATTKELGLRWAVGSDTTLSGMSDADWSVVKSTSGYIFFLAKAAIAYIAKKQASIAMSSTESEIMAASLAALEAIFLRGLLSEVGCVQEDPTVIGIDNQGAIALSKNYISNSRTKHIERRHLKIRELVEQLAVRPEFVPTDE
;
A
#
# COMPACT_ATOMS: atom_id res chain seq x y z
N GLN A 1 -47.16 -26.93 39.90
CA GLN A 1 -46.23 -25.94 40.52
C GLN A 1 -45.17 -25.62 39.49
N ALA A 2 -45.11 -24.34 39.09
CA ALA A 2 -44.33 -23.76 38.04
C ALA A 2 -42.80 -23.83 38.31
N LEU A 3 -42.06 -24.02 37.25
CA LEU A 3 -40.67 -23.55 37.11
C LEU A 3 -40.62 -22.73 35.82
N GLU A 4 -40.34 -21.45 35.99
CA GLU A 4 -40.16 -20.48 34.94
C GLU A 4 -38.81 -20.74 34.25
N ASP A 5 -38.84 -20.78 32.90
CA ASP A 5 -37.68 -20.84 32.02
C ASP A 5 -37.29 -19.40 31.69
N ASP A 6 -36.21 -18.93 32.26
CA ASP A 6 -35.51 -17.73 31.81
C ASP A 6 -34.48 -18.11 30.76
N SER A 7 -34.85 -18.03 29.49
CA SER A 7 -33.94 -18.10 28.34
C SER A 7 -33.53 -16.67 27.92
N GLU A 8 -32.47 -16.14 28.51
CA GLU A 8 -31.74 -15.02 27.91
C GLU A 8 -30.91 -15.53 26.72
N GLY A 9 -31.41 -15.26 25.55
CA GLY A 9 -30.68 -15.46 24.30
C GLY A 9 -29.59 -14.43 24.15
N SER A 10 -28.35 -14.82 24.37
CA SER A 10 -27.20 -14.05 23.94
C SER A 10 -27.07 -14.15 22.40
N GLU A 11 -27.43 -13.08 21.70
CA GLU A 11 -27.07 -12.87 20.30
C GLU A 11 -25.54 -12.70 20.22
N GLU A 12 -24.81 -13.76 19.95
CA GLU A 12 -23.45 -13.68 19.46
C GLU A 12 -23.49 -13.12 18.02
N ALA A 13 -23.24 -11.82 17.89
CA ALA A 13 -23.01 -11.19 16.61
C ALA A 13 -21.80 -11.84 15.93
N SER A 14 -22.03 -12.53 14.82
CA SER A 14 -20.98 -13.13 13.99
C SER A 14 -20.06 -12.03 13.45
N GLN A 15 -18.86 -11.92 14.02
CA GLN A 15 -17.82 -11.01 13.54
C GLN A 15 -17.26 -11.55 12.22
N THR A 16 -17.29 -10.71 11.17
CA THR A 16 -16.70 -11.07 9.87
C THR A 16 -15.16 -11.05 9.96
N PRO A 17 -14.45 -11.82 9.13
CA PRO A 17 -12.98 -11.81 9.09
C PRO A 17 -12.35 -10.42 8.84
N SER A 18 -13.12 -9.50 8.25
CA SER A 18 -12.68 -8.10 8.07
C SER A 18 -12.47 -7.36 9.39
N ASP A 19 -13.19 -7.74 10.46
CA ASP A 19 -13.09 -7.08 11.76
C ASP A 19 -11.82 -7.46 12.52
N TYR A 20 -11.24 -8.63 12.20
CA TYR A 20 -9.98 -9.09 12.79
C TYR A 20 -8.79 -8.19 12.40
N TRP A 21 -8.84 -7.59 11.22
CA TRP A 21 -7.80 -6.68 10.72
C TRP A 21 -8.05 -5.21 11.08
N ARG A 22 -9.25 -4.87 11.56
CA ARG A 22 -9.65 -3.49 11.90
C ARG A 22 -9.30 -3.06 13.31
N ARG A 23 -8.93 -3.98 14.20
CA ARG A 23 -8.54 -3.61 15.56
C ARG A 23 -7.08 -3.17 15.61
N SER A 24 -6.86 -1.87 15.45
CA SER A 24 -5.72 -1.19 16.06
C SER A 24 -5.88 -1.27 17.58
N PRO A 25 -4.82 -1.47 18.37
CA PRO A 25 -4.94 -1.35 19.82
C PRO A 25 -5.40 0.07 20.16
N ASP A 26 -6.34 0.16 21.09
CA ASP A 26 -6.88 1.39 21.66
C ASP A 26 -5.74 2.29 22.18
N PRO A 27 -5.65 3.56 21.76
CA PRO A 27 -4.61 4.47 22.22
C PRO A 27 -4.71 4.85 23.70
N SER A 28 -5.80 4.48 24.40
CA SER A 28 -6.04 4.89 25.78
C SER A 28 -5.33 4.07 26.87
N SER A 29 -4.57 3.01 26.50
CA SER A 29 -3.84 2.17 27.46
C SER A 29 -2.32 2.39 27.50
N ALA A 30 -1.82 3.50 26.98
CA ALA A 30 -0.41 3.88 27.11
C ALA A 30 -0.22 4.75 28.34
N GLU A 31 0.00 4.13 29.50
CA GLU A 31 0.60 4.79 30.64
C GLU A 31 2.07 5.11 30.34
N HIS A 32 2.48 6.31 30.69
CA HIS A 32 3.78 6.94 30.69
C HIS A 32 4.99 6.00 30.59
N GLU A 33 5.65 6.00 29.43
CA GLU A 33 7.08 5.80 29.34
C GLU A 33 7.73 6.95 28.57
N SER A 34 8.62 7.64 29.26
CA SER A 34 9.49 8.70 28.76
C SER A 34 10.55 8.14 27.82
N ASP A 35 10.86 8.91 26.78
CA ASP A 35 11.89 8.73 25.76
C ASP A 35 11.53 7.84 24.57
N ALA A 36 11.18 8.56 23.49
CA ALA A 36 10.71 8.02 22.22
C ALA A 36 11.81 7.28 21.44
N THR A 37 11.98 6.01 21.72
CA THR A 37 12.53 5.05 20.75
C THR A 37 11.38 4.49 19.93
N TRP A 38 11.25 4.95 18.69
CA TRP A 38 10.32 4.38 17.73
C TRP A 38 10.67 2.91 17.51
N SER A 39 9.81 1.99 17.95
CA SER A 39 10.05 0.57 17.75
C SER A 39 10.08 0.23 16.24
N GLU A 40 10.95 -0.71 15.84
CA GLU A 40 11.08 -1.22 14.46
C GLU A 40 9.73 -1.57 13.84
N THR A 41 8.79 -2.06 14.65
CA THR A 41 7.42 -2.40 14.26
C THR A 41 6.61 -1.17 13.85
N HIS A 42 6.87 0.00 14.43
CA HIS A 42 6.15 1.22 14.12
C HIS A 42 6.64 1.83 12.81
N LEU A 43 7.95 1.81 12.55
CA LEU A 43 8.53 2.31 11.30
C LEU A 43 8.10 1.44 10.10
N VAL A 44 8.10 0.12 10.26
CA VAL A 44 7.61 -0.80 9.23
C VAL A 44 6.09 -0.63 9.02
N ARG A 45 5.30 -0.38 10.07
CA ARG A 45 3.87 -0.06 9.95
C ARG A 45 3.63 1.29 9.27
N VAL A 46 4.44 2.30 9.58
CA VAL A 46 4.37 3.62 8.91
C VAL A 46 4.81 3.51 7.46
N LEU A 47 5.85 2.72 7.15
CA LEU A 47 6.27 2.44 5.79
C LEU A 47 5.22 1.62 5.02
N MET A 48 4.61 0.62 5.67
CA MET A 48 3.53 -0.18 5.08
C MET A 48 2.22 0.61 4.97
N ALA A 49 1.91 1.51 5.91
CA ALA A 49 0.79 2.43 5.81
C ALA A 49 1.02 3.48 4.72
N ALA A 50 2.23 4.03 4.62
CA ALA A 50 2.61 4.95 3.56
C ALA A 50 2.58 4.27 2.18
N VAL A 51 3.00 3.00 2.07
CA VAL A 51 2.83 2.17 0.87
C VAL A 51 1.36 1.94 0.56
N LYS A 52 0.50 1.78 1.58
CA LYS A 52 -0.96 1.66 1.41
C LYS A 52 -1.63 2.97 0.98
N GLU A 53 -1.12 4.13 1.41
CA GLU A 53 -1.80 5.41 1.18
C GLU A 53 -1.50 6.07 -0.18
N ASN A 54 -0.35 5.87 -0.78
CA ASN A 54 -0.04 6.36 -2.13
C ASN A 54 1.32 5.86 -2.66
N PRO A 55 1.41 4.86 -3.54
CA PRO A 55 2.67 4.33 -4.07
C PRO A 55 3.48 5.35 -4.88
N ASN A 56 2.82 6.31 -5.53
CA ASN A 56 3.50 7.41 -6.24
C ASN A 56 4.09 8.44 -5.27
N ARG A 57 3.55 8.50 -4.05
CA ARG A 57 3.96 9.39 -2.98
C ARG A 57 4.95 8.71 -2.04
N VAL A 58 4.92 7.38 -1.98
CA VAL A 58 5.73 6.56 -1.06
C VAL A 58 7.22 6.79 -1.23
N VAL A 59 7.72 6.89 -2.46
CA VAL A 59 9.14 7.20 -2.69
C VAL A 59 9.47 8.61 -2.19
N ASP A 60 8.54 9.56 -2.33
CA ASP A 60 8.71 10.94 -1.88
C ASP A 60 8.44 11.10 -0.38
N ASP A 61 7.49 10.34 0.19
CA ASP A 61 7.16 10.38 1.61
C ASP A 61 8.10 9.52 2.47
N ILE A 62 8.59 8.39 1.98
CA ILE A 62 9.69 7.66 2.61
C ILE A 62 10.93 8.55 2.67
N ALA A 63 11.30 9.20 1.57
CA ALA A 63 12.39 10.18 1.57
C ALA A 63 12.09 11.36 2.52
N SER A 64 10.85 11.81 2.64
CA SER A 64 10.44 12.93 3.50
C SER A 64 10.38 12.55 4.98
N VAL A 65 9.84 11.37 5.33
CA VAL A 65 9.81 10.87 6.72
C VAL A 65 11.23 10.55 7.19
N MET A 66 12.05 9.98 6.32
CA MET A 66 13.46 9.70 6.62
C MET A 66 14.32 10.96 6.74
N MET A 67 14.00 12.04 6.00
CA MET A 67 14.65 13.34 6.15
C MET A 67 14.14 14.14 7.36
N SER A 68 12.91 13.94 7.82
CA SER A 68 12.36 14.63 8.99
C SER A 68 12.90 14.08 10.32
N THR A 69 13.28 12.81 10.37
CA THR A 69 13.88 12.18 11.54
C THR A 69 15.39 12.42 11.65
N ALA A 70 16.06 12.75 10.55
CA ALA A 70 17.44 13.19 10.59
C ALA A 70 17.50 14.66 11.06
N LYS A 71 17.86 14.91 12.33
CA LYS A 71 18.26 16.25 12.80
C LYS A 71 19.37 16.75 11.86
N LYS A 72 19.04 17.69 10.94
CA LYS A 72 20.00 18.30 10.05
C LYS A 72 21.12 18.92 10.87
N SER A 73 22.32 18.40 10.77
CA SER A 73 23.49 19.08 11.31
C SER A 73 23.65 20.43 10.58
N LYS A 74 24.09 21.47 11.29
CA LYS A 74 24.31 22.81 10.76
C LYS A 74 25.20 22.82 9.49
N LYS A 75 26.06 21.82 9.34
CA LYS A 75 26.98 21.63 8.22
C LYS A 75 26.32 21.23 6.88
N GLN A 76 25.18 20.53 6.91
CA GLN A 76 24.46 20.17 5.66
C GLN A 76 23.70 21.35 5.03
N ARG A 77 23.55 22.48 5.75
CA ARG A 77 22.97 23.71 5.19
C ARG A 77 23.92 24.49 4.31
N GLU A 78 25.23 24.28 4.45
CA GLU A 78 26.27 25.07 3.77
C GLU A 78 26.77 24.45 2.45
N GLN A 79 26.46 23.19 2.14
CA GLN A 79 26.97 22.47 0.97
C GLN A 79 26.13 22.56 -0.32
N THR A 80 25.05 23.34 -0.33
CA THR A 80 24.30 23.60 -1.57
C THR A 80 24.64 24.96 -2.16
N GLU A 81 25.92 25.22 -2.43
CA GLU A 81 26.35 26.46 -3.08
C GLU A 81 25.89 26.63 -4.53
N SER A 82 25.49 25.57 -5.22
CA SER A 82 24.99 25.63 -6.60
C SER A 82 23.51 26.02 -6.75
N GLY A 83 22.74 26.06 -5.67
CA GLY A 83 21.33 26.46 -5.67
C GLY A 83 20.38 25.55 -6.46
N ILE A 84 20.88 24.58 -7.21
CA ILE A 84 20.07 23.65 -8.02
C ILE A 84 19.91 22.33 -7.26
N PRO A 85 18.66 21.92 -6.89
CA PRO A 85 18.46 20.65 -6.24
C PRO A 85 18.78 19.50 -7.22
N PRO A 86 19.26 18.36 -6.72
CA PRO A 86 19.43 17.18 -7.54
C PRO A 86 18.12 16.80 -8.25
N PRO A 87 18.17 16.17 -9.45
CA PRO A 87 16.98 15.83 -10.23
C PRO A 87 15.94 14.95 -9.51
N TRP A 88 16.36 14.22 -8.48
CA TRP A 88 15.51 13.36 -7.65
C TRP A 88 14.89 14.08 -6.44
N MET A 89 15.37 15.29 -6.09
CA MET A 89 14.86 16.03 -4.93
C MET A 89 13.53 16.69 -5.28
N PRO A 90 12.45 16.47 -4.49
CA PRO A 90 11.20 17.17 -4.67
C PRO A 90 11.37 18.69 -4.53
N LEU A 91 10.80 19.47 -5.43
CA LEU A 91 10.90 20.94 -5.41
C LEU A 91 10.38 21.58 -4.11
N ARG A 92 9.49 20.90 -3.38
CA ARG A 92 9.01 21.35 -2.07
C ARG A 92 10.12 21.47 -1.01
N VAL A 93 11.21 20.69 -1.14
CA VAL A 93 12.40 20.75 -0.26
C VAL A 93 13.56 21.52 -0.90
N ALA A 94 13.37 22.03 -2.10
CA ALA A 94 14.37 22.84 -2.80
C ALA A 94 14.66 24.15 -2.05
N PRO A 95 15.82 24.75 -2.23
CA PRO A 95 16.15 26.08 -1.71
C PRO A 95 15.05 27.10 -2.04
N LYS A 96 14.83 28.06 -1.14
CA LYS A 96 13.72 29.02 -1.23
C LYS A 96 13.67 29.78 -2.57
N HIS A 97 14.84 30.18 -3.09
CA HIS A 97 14.95 30.88 -4.38
C HIS A 97 14.50 30.05 -5.60
N ILE A 98 14.60 28.70 -5.55
CA ILE A 98 14.12 27.82 -6.63
C ILE A 98 12.59 27.70 -6.59
N ARG A 99 11.97 27.82 -5.41
CA ARG A 99 10.50 27.79 -5.27
C ARG A 99 9.81 29.04 -5.84
N GLU A 100 10.54 30.11 -6.00
CA GLU A 100 10.07 31.40 -6.51
C GLU A 100 10.21 31.53 -8.04
N LEU A 101 10.60 30.46 -8.74
CA LEU A 101 10.72 30.49 -10.19
C LEU A 101 9.37 30.75 -10.85
N SER A 102 9.34 31.71 -11.77
CA SER A 102 8.19 32.06 -12.62
C SER A 102 7.62 30.86 -13.38
N LEU A 103 8.41 29.80 -13.55
CA LEU A 103 8.00 28.53 -14.14
C LEU A 103 6.71 27.95 -13.54
N PHE A 104 6.46 28.15 -12.23
CA PHE A 104 5.32 27.60 -11.53
C PHE A 104 4.10 28.54 -11.48
N GLU A 105 4.26 29.82 -11.75
CA GLU A 105 3.19 30.81 -11.66
C GLU A 105 1.94 30.45 -12.50
N PRO A 106 2.07 30.03 -13.77
CA PRO A 106 0.90 29.66 -14.57
C PRO A 106 0.15 28.44 -14.02
N ALA A 107 0.91 27.43 -13.50
CA ALA A 107 0.34 26.24 -12.91
C ALA A 107 -0.29 26.53 -11.54
N GLU A 108 0.28 27.48 -10.78
CA GLU A 108 -0.25 27.91 -9.49
C GLU A 108 -1.55 28.72 -9.66
N ARG A 109 -1.58 29.62 -10.62
CA ARG A 109 -2.80 30.35 -10.98
C ARG A 109 -3.90 29.39 -11.41
N LYS A 110 -3.60 28.46 -12.31
CA LYS A 110 -4.54 27.45 -12.76
C LYS A 110 -5.10 26.59 -11.61
N GLU A 111 -4.29 26.25 -10.62
CA GLU A 111 -4.73 25.48 -9.44
C GLU A 111 -5.68 26.32 -8.57
N ILE A 112 -5.33 27.61 -8.32
CA ILE A 112 -6.14 28.52 -7.54
C ILE A 112 -7.48 28.80 -8.22
N ASP A 113 -7.46 29.13 -9.51
CA ASP A 113 -8.67 29.38 -10.30
C ASP A 113 -9.57 28.11 -10.30
N GLY A 114 -8.97 26.92 -10.49
CA GLY A 114 -9.72 25.67 -10.43
C GLY A 114 -10.40 25.41 -9.08
N ILE A 115 -9.81 25.78 -7.97
CA ILE A 115 -10.41 25.66 -6.62
C ILE A 115 -11.59 26.63 -6.47
N LEU A 116 -11.46 27.87 -6.96
CA LEU A 116 -12.52 28.89 -6.86
C LEU A 116 -13.65 28.63 -7.88
N ASP A 117 -13.34 28.32 -9.13
CA ASP A 117 -14.31 28.06 -10.18
C ASP A 117 -15.19 26.83 -9.90
N THR A 118 -14.62 25.78 -9.29
CA THR A 118 -15.37 24.60 -8.85
C THR A 118 -16.17 24.82 -7.57
N LYS A 119 -16.15 26.04 -7.01
CA LYS A 119 -16.74 26.39 -5.71
C LYS A 119 -16.24 25.50 -4.57
N SER A 120 -15.03 24.94 -4.70
CA SER A 120 -14.39 24.18 -3.65
C SER A 120 -13.88 25.05 -2.52
N ALA A 121 -13.69 26.33 -2.81
CA ALA A 121 -13.49 27.41 -1.85
C ALA A 121 -14.25 28.66 -2.31
N TYR A 122 -14.64 29.51 -1.36
CA TYR A 122 -15.11 30.87 -1.64
C TYR A 122 -14.51 31.86 -0.66
N GLU A 123 -14.29 33.08 -1.13
CA GLU A 123 -13.68 34.14 -0.35
C GLU A 123 -14.68 34.73 0.65
N VAL A 124 -14.24 34.90 1.88
CA VAL A 124 -15.02 35.49 2.98
C VAL A 124 -14.14 36.52 3.69
N VAL A 125 -14.71 37.66 4.06
CA VAL A 125 -14.00 38.65 4.87
C VAL A 125 -13.76 38.07 6.26
N ARG A 126 -12.50 38.08 6.72
CA ARG A 126 -12.12 37.49 8.03
C ARG A 126 -12.94 38.03 9.19
N ASP A 127 -13.21 39.33 9.20
CA ASP A 127 -13.86 40.04 10.31
C ASP A 127 -15.37 39.77 10.37
N THR A 128 -15.98 39.18 9.34
CA THR A 128 -17.39 38.74 9.36
C THR A 128 -17.58 37.37 10.03
N LEU A 129 -16.49 36.65 10.30
CA LEU A 129 -16.58 35.35 10.97
C LEU A 129 -16.83 35.51 12.48
N PRO A 130 -17.56 34.55 13.10
CA PRO A 130 -17.77 34.54 14.54
C PRO A 130 -16.45 34.62 15.32
N ALA A 131 -16.49 35.29 16.46
CA ALA A 131 -15.33 35.37 17.36
C ALA A 131 -14.88 33.96 17.77
N GLY A 132 -13.55 33.71 17.75
CA GLY A 132 -12.99 32.40 18.07
C GLY A 132 -12.93 31.40 16.89
N THR A 133 -13.47 31.76 15.71
CA THR A 133 -13.38 30.90 14.54
C THR A 133 -11.90 30.60 14.18
N LYS A 134 -11.53 29.32 14.20
CA LYS A 134 -10.19 28.84 13.85
C LYS A 134 -9.99 28.90 12.33
N VAL A 135 -8.91 29.52 11.90
CA VAL A 135 -8.51 29.59 10.49
C VAL A 135 -7.18 28.84 10.33
N TYR A 136 -7.16 27.84 9.45
CA TYR A 136 -5.99 26.96 9.26
C TYR A 136 -5.07 27.53 8.17
N GLU A 137 -3.80 27.14 8.22
CA GLU A 137 -2.81 27.54 7.22
C GLU A 137 -2.89 26.69 5.97
N THR A 138 -2.61 27.30 4.81
CA THR A 138 -2.33 26.58 3.57
C THR A 138 -0.89 26.79 3.12
N HIS A 139 -0.40 25.89 2.31
CA HIS A 139 0.85 26.04 1.60
C HIS A 139 0.75 25.49 0.18
N THR A 140 1.65 25.93 -0.68
CA THR A 140 1.70 25.50 -2.07
C THR A 140 2.82 24.47 -2.27
N LEU A 141 2.47 23.29 -2.75
CA LEU A 141 3.43 22.28 -3.21
C LEU A 141 3.69 22.47 -4.70
N ARG A 142 4.95 22.65 -5.06
CA ARG A 142 5.40 22.81 -6.45
C ARG A 142 6.28 21.63 -6.83
N ASP A 143 5.95 20.94 -7.91
CA ASP A 143 6.65 19.78 -8.44
C ASP A 143 6.60 19.78 -9.98
N LYS A 144 7.32 18.86 -10.62
CA LYS A 144 7.21 18.59 -12.06
C LYS A 144 6.56 17.25 -12.27
N LYS A 145 5.71 17.15 -13.29
CA LYS A 145 5.10 15.86 -13.66
C LYS A 145 6.20 14.86 -14.04
N LYS A 146 6.18 13.70 -13.40
CA LYS A 146 7.25 12.69 -13.54
C LYS A 146 7.01 11.77 -14.73
N ASN A 147 5.76 11.50 -15.08
CA ASN A 147 5.35 10.50 -16.06
C ASN A 147 4.37 11.06 -17.09
N GLY A 148 4.13 10.29 -18.15
CA GLY A 148 3.16 10.59 -19.19
C GLY A 148 3.59 11.66 -20.19
N PRO A 149 2.71 12.01 -21.16
CA PRO A 149 3.01 12.97 -22.25
C PRO A 149 3.30 14.39 -21.75
N LYS A 150 2.94 14.71 -20.51
CA LYS A 150 3.18 16.00 -19.86
C LYS A 150 4.38 15.97 -18.89
N LYS A 151 5.28 14.99 -19.02
CA LYS A 151 6.49 14.87 -18.20
C LYS A 151 7.31 16.17 -18.23
N GLY A 152 7.77 16.61 -17.05
CA GLY A 152 8.53 17.84 -16.90
C GLY A 152 7.73 19.13 -16.78
N GLN A 153 6.42 19.13 -17.06
CA GLN A 153 5.56 20.28 -16.84
C GLN A 153 5.39 20.60 -15.36
N ALA A 154 5.28 21.87 -15.03
CA ALA A 154 5.00 22.34 -13.68
C ALA A 154 3.65 21.78 -13.18
N LYS A 155 3.64 21.25 -11.96
CA LYS A 155 2.48 20.79 -11.22
C LYS A 155 2.45 21.51 -9.88
N VAL A 156 1.33 22.14 -9.58
CA VAL A 156 1.13 22.83 -8.31
C VAL A 156 -0.09 22.27 -7.60
N ARG A 157 -0.06 22.22 -6.28
CA ARG A 157 -1.19 21.89 -5.42
C ARG A 157 -1.25 22.83 -4.23
N VAL A 158 -2.41 23.33 -3.93
CA VAL A 158 -2.69 24.04 -2.68
C VAL A 158 -3.07 23.00 -1.63
N VAL A 159 -2.41 23.05 -0.47
CA VAL A 159 -2.53 22.01 0.57
C VAL A 159 -2.82 22.67 1.91
N VAL A 160 -3.82 22.15 2.61
CA VAL A 160 -4.15 22.57 3.99
C VAL A 160 -3.15 21.95 4.97
N ASN A 161 -2.67 22.74 5.93
CA ASN A 161 -1.89 22.24 7.06
C ASN A 161 -2.81 21.64 8.12
N LYS A 162 -2.97 20.32 8.10
CA LYS A 162 -3.70 19.48 9.08
C LYS A 162 -5.22 19.67 9.13
N GLY A 163 -5.80 20.88 9.05
CA GLY A 163 -7.24 21.12 9.20
C GLY A 163 -7.79 20.76 10.59
N PRO A 164 -9.12 20.59 10.76
CA PRO A 164 -9.76 20.20 12.01
C PRO A 164 -9.19 18.89 12.58
N GLU A 165 -9.07 18.80 13.92
CA GLU A 165 -8.40 17.67 14.60
C GLU A 165 -9.38 16.55 14.98
N ASP A 166 -10.59 16.90 15.41
CA ASP A 166 -11.61 15.97 15.89
C ASP A 166 -12.48 15.43 14.75
N VAL A 167 -11.84 14.84 13.72
CA VAL A 167 -12.55 14.25 12.58
C VAL A 167 -12.03 12.85 12.28
N GLU A 168 -12.96 11.95 12.00
CA GLU A 168 -12.61 10.61 11.54
C GLU A 168 -11.94 10.69 10.16
N SER A 169 -10.67 10.29 10.08
CA SER A 169 -9.81 10.50 8.90
C SER A 169 -9.51 9.23 8.11
N HIS A 170 -9.90 8.04 8.62
CA HIS A 170 -9.60 6.78 7.94
C HIS A 170 -10.29 6.72 6.57
N SER A 171 -9.52 6.49 5.52
CA SER A 171 -9.96 6.19 4.17
C SER A 171 -9.36 4.85 3.74
N PRO A 172 -10.17 3.86 3.33
CA PRO A 172 -9.63 2.60 2.86
C PRO A 172 -8.90 2.79 1.52
N THR A 173 -7.97 1.89 1.25
CA THR A 173 -7.31 1.74 -0.05
C THR A 173 -7.38 0.28 -0.47
N VAL A 174 -7.52 0.03 -1.77
CA VAL A 174 -7.59 -1.33 -2.30
C VAL A 174 -6.32 -2.13 -1.93
N GLN A 175 -6.50 -3.40 -1.62
CA GLN A 175 -5.39 -4.29 -1.30
C GLN A 175 -4.67 -4.75 -2.57
N MET A 176 -3.34 -4.93 -2.50
CA MET A 176 -2.56 -5.43 -3.66
C MET A 176 -2.99 -6.85 -4.08
N ALA A 177 -3.41 -7.69 -3.12
CA ALA A 177 -3.96 -9.01 -3.41
C ALA A 177 -5.25 -8.91 -4.25
N THR A 178 -6.14 -7.98 -3.93
CA THR A 178 -7.36 -7.70 -4.71
C THR A 178 -7.03 -7.28 -6.14
N LEU A 179 -6.08 -6.37 -6.34
CA LEU A 179 -5.68 -5.94 -7.68
C LEU A 179 -5.07 -7.07 -8.50
N ARG A 180 -4.17 -7.86 -7.90
CA ARG A 180 -3.58 -9.01 -8.58
C ARG A 180 -4.62 -10.09 -8.87
N ALA A 181 -5.60 -10.32 -7.98
CA ALA A 181 -6.71 -11.22 -8.24
C ALA A 181 -7.57 -10.74 -9.41
N LEU A 182 -7.81 -9.43 -9.55
CA LEU A 182 -8.50 -8.87 -10.71
C LEU A 182 -7.71 -9.05 -12.02
N LEU A 183 -6.38 -8.88 -12.00
CA LEU A 183 -5.53 -9.13 -13.18
C LEU A 183 -5.51 -10.62 -13.54
N ALA A 184 -5.47 -11.51 -12.54
CA ALA A 184 -5.59 -12.95 -12.74
C ALA A 184 -6.96 -13.32 -13.33
N LEU A 185 -8.04 -12.72 -12.83
CA LEU A 185 -9.39 -12.88 -13.36
C LEU A 185 -9.49 -12.37 -14.81
N MET A 186 -8.88 -11.20 -15.10
CA MET A 186 -8.81 -10.64 -16.45
C MET A 186 -8.17 -11.62 -17.41
N ALA A 187 -7.07 -12.29 -17.03
CA ALA A 187 -6.46 -13.34 -17.82
C ALA A 187 -7.37 -14.58 -17.93
N ALA A 188 -7.85 -15.13 -16.81
CA ALA A 188 -8.64 -16.36 -16.80
C ALA A 188 -9.94 -16.25 -17.59
N LYS A 189 -10.66 -15.15 -17.48
CA LYS A 189 -11.95 -14.89 -18.13
C LYS A 189 -11.84 -14.17 -19.48
N ARG A 190 -10.64 -13.85 -19.95
CA ARG A 190 -10.39 -13.04 -21.18
C ARG A 190 -11.14 -11.70 -21.11
N ALA A 191 -11.23 -11.13 -19.91
CA ALA A 191 -11.88 -9.84 -19.68
C ALA A 191 -10.99 -8.69 -20.15
N LYS A 192 -11.61 -7.54 -20.46
CA LYS A 192 -10.88 -6.31 -20.77
C LYS A 192 -10.50 -5.59 -19.48
N GLY A 193 -9.40 -4.86 -19.54
CA GLY A 193 -8.95 -3.94 -18.48
C GLY A 193 -8.89 -2.52 -19.00
N ALA A 194 -9.33 -1.55 -18.19
CA ALA A 194 -9.19 -0.13 -18.47
C ALA A 194 -8.77 0.64 -17.21
N ALA A 195 -8.18 1.81 -17.41
CA ALA A 195 -7.79 2.71 -16.35
C ALA A 195 -8.57 4.02 -16.40
N GLY A 196 -8.88 4.57 -15.23
CA GLY A 196 -9.50 5.89 -15.09
C GLY A 196 -8.80 6.70 -14.00
N ASP A 197 -8.88 8.02 -14.09
CA ASP A 197 -8.29 8.95 -13.11
C ASP A 197 -9.27 10.09 -12.80
N PHE A 198 -9.33 10.49 -11.54
CA PHE A 198 -10.03 11.68 -11.09
C PHE A 198 -9.03 12.79 -10.74
N PRO A 199 -8.56 13.59 -11.70
CA PRO A 199 -7.73 14.76 -11.38
C PRO A 199 -8.49 15.68 -10.45
N GLN A 200 -7.97 16.03 -9.29
CA GLN A 200 -8.66 16.83 -8.27
C GLN A 200 -9.85 16.10 -7.59
N ALA A 201 -9.75 14.80 -7.37
CA ALA A 201 -10.76 13.95 -6.75
C ALA A 201 -11.41 14.60 -5.52
N TYR A 202 -10.62 15.12 -4.60
CA TYR A 202 -11.12 15.70 -3.34
C TYR A 202 -12.03 16.90 -3.53
N LEU A 203 -11.81 17.71 -4.57
CA LEU A 203 -12.63 18.89 -4.84
C LEU A 203 -14.08 18.55 -5.25
N ASN A 204 -14.38 17.30 -5.53
CA ASN A 204 -15.74 16.83 -5.76
C ASN A 204 -16.50 16.61 -4.43
N ALA A 205 -15.82 16.23 -3.36
CA ALA A 205 -16.45 15.77 -2.13
C ALA A 205 -16.83 16.90 -1.18
N ASP A 206 -18.09 16.92 -0.76
CA ASP A 206 -18.58 17.88 0.24
C ASP A 206 -18.05 17.55 1.64
N GLN A 207 -17.91 18.59 2.46
CA GLN A 207 -17.51 18.49 3.85
C GLN A 207 -18.13 19.59 4.70
N ASP A 208 -18.03 19.49 6.01
CA ASP A 208 -18.35 20.57 6.92
C ASP A 208 -17.42 21.75 6.67
N VAL A 209 -18.00 22.95 6.56
CA VAL A 209 -17.25 24.16 6.21
C VAL A 209 -16.26 24.51 7.31
N TYR A 210 -15.02 24.65 6.96
CA TYR A 210 -14.01 25.29 7.80
C TYR A 210 -13.19 26.31 7.01
N TYR A 211 -12.40 27.13 7.69
CA TYR A 211 -11.76 28.30 7.11
C TYR A 211 -10.25 28.14 7.05
N VAL A 212 -9.66 28.59 5.94
CA VAL A 212 -8.21 28.56 5.73
C VAL A 212 -7.70 29.92 5.25
N TRP A 213 -6.46 30.25 5.57
CA TRP A 213 -5.78 31.35 4.91
C TRP A 213 -5.48 30.94 3.45
N PRO A 214 -5.82 31.80 2.46
CA PRO A 214 -5.47 31.52 1.07
C PRO A 214 -3.93 31.46 0.91
N PRO A 215 -3.41 30.70 -0.07
CA PRO A 215 -1.98 30.68 -0.33
C PRO A 215 -1.50 32.08 -0.72
N LYS A 216 -0.24 32.43 -0.41
CA LYS A 216 0.32 33.77 -0.62
C LYS A 216 0.20 34.32 -2.04
N SER A 217 0.05 33.44 -3.03
CA SER A 217 -0.15 33.75 -4.44
C SER A 217 -1.59 34.05 -4.82
N ALA A 218 -2.55 33.77 -3.95
CA ALA A 218 -3.95 34.10 -4.14
C ALA A 218 -4.26 35.49 -3.55
N ARG A 219 -5.44 36.02 -3.88
CA ARG A 219 -5.95 37.29 -3.33
C ARG A 219 -6.03 37.22 -1.82
N GLN A 220 -5.42 38.18 -1.14
CA GLN A 220 -5.35 38.25 0.33
C GLN A 220 -6.31 39.27 0.94
N TYR A 221 -6.76 40.27 0.17
CA TYR A 221 -7.60 41.36 0.57
C TYR A 221 -8.68 41.62 -0.47
N ASP A 222 -9.84 42.07 -0.04
CA ASP A 222 -10.90 42.52 -0.93
C ASP A 222 -10.59 43.93 -1.48
N ASP A 223 -11.54 44.50 -2.23
CA ASP A 223 -11.39 45.84 -2.81
C ASP A 223 -11.50 46.98 -1.77
N ALA A 224 -12.04 46.70 -0.59
CA ALA A 224 -12.10 47.59 0.55
C ALA A 224 -10.86 47.45 1.48
N GLY A 225 -9.89 46.61 1.15
CA GLY A 225 -8.68 46.35 1.92
C GLY A 225 -8.91 45.45 3.14
N GLN A 226 -10.03 44.74 3.22
CA GLN A 226 -10.33 43.81 4.30
C GLN A 226 -9.68 42.46 4.01
N ARG A 227 -9.16 41.80 5.05
CA ARG A 227 -8.46 40.54 4.93
C ARG A 227 -9.39 39.39 4.59
N LEU A 228 -9.05 38.63 3.56
CA LEU A 228 -9.81 37.47 3.08
C LEU A 228 -9.34 36.16 3.71
N VAL A 229 -10.27 35.24 3.89
CA VAL A 229 -10.06 33.82 4.15
C VAL A 229 -10.87 33.00 3.13
N TRP A 230 -10.49 31.77 2.92
CA TRP A 230 -11.29 30.83 2.13
C TRP A 230 -12.14 29.98 3.07
N ALA A 231 -13.44 29.94 2.81
CA ALA A 231 -14.34 28.93 3.35
C ALA A 231 -14.34 27.71 2.44
N LEU A 232 -14.11 26.53 3.00
CA LEU A 232 -13.98 25.27 2.25
C LEU A 232 -15.22 24.39 2.46
N PRO A 233 -16.26 24.44 1.61
CA PRO A 233 -17.38 23.52 1.64
C PRO A 233 -17.03 22.16 1.04
N LYS A 234 -15.95 22.07 0.27
CA LYS A 234 -15.43 20.84 -0.33
C LYS A 234 -14.05 20.48 0.21
N ALA A 235 -13.75 19.18 0.14
CA ALA A 235 -12.48 18.68 0.61
C ALA A 235 -11.30 19.21 -0.23
N LEU A 236 -10.20 19.54 0.44
CA LEU A 236 -8.97 20.03 -0.20
C LEU A 236 -7.78 19.15 0.21
N TYR A 237 -6.76 19.10 -0.62
CA TYR A 237 -5.52 18.36 -0.33
C TYR A 237 -4.94 18.76 1.03
N GLY A 238 -4.48 17.76 1.81
CA GLY A 238 -3.92 17.96 3.15
C GLY A 238 -4.95 18.08 4.28
N GLY A 239 -6.23 18.22 3.98
CA GLY A 239 -7.29 18.10 4.97
C GLY A 239 -7.34 16.64 5.50
N ARG A 240 -7.41 16.48 6.84
CA ARG A 240 -7.34 15.15 7.49
C ARG A 240 -8.42 14.19 7.01
N ALA A 241 -9.64 14.66 6.82
CA ALA A 241 -10.79 13.87 6.40
C ALA A 241 -11.02 13.85 4.88
N SER A 242 -10.22 14.56 4.08
CA SER A 242 -10.46 14.74 2.65
C SER A 242 -10.54 13.41 1.89
N GLY A 243 -9.64 12.46 2.17
CA GLY A 243 -9.69 11.13 1.57
C GLY A 243 -10.95 10.36 1.94
N ARG A 244 -11.41 10.48 3.21
CA ARG A 244 -12.64 9.84 3.69
C ARG A 244 -13.89 10.42 3.03
N HIS A 245 -13.98 11.74 2.90
CA HIS A 245 -15.12 12.40 2.23
C HIS A 245 -15.21 11.96 0.77
N TRP A 246 -14.08 11.97 0.07
CA TRP A 246 -14.00 11.47 -1.30
C TRP A 246 -14.40 10.00 -1.42
N TYR A 247 -13.84 9.13 -0.58
CA TYR A 247 -14.20 7.72 -0.59
C TYR A 247 -15.70 7.50 -0.34
N LYS A 248 -16.29 8.19 0.65
CA LYS A 248 -17.73 8.08 0.94
C LYS A 248 -18.58 8.51 -0.24
N MET A 249 -18.24 9.64 -0.88
CA MET A 249 -18.95 10.14 -2.05
C MET A 249 -18.88 9.15 -3.19
N LEU A 250 -17.69 8.69 -3.56
CA LEU A 250 -17.49 7.75 -4.66
C LEU A 250 -18.17 6.40 -4.38
N ARG A 251 -18.07 5.89 -3.15
CA ARG A 251 -18.77 4.68 -2.71
C ARG A 251 -20.28 4.80 -2.87
N ASN A 252 -20.87 5.91 -2.43
CA ASN A 252 -22.32 6.12 -2.54
C ASN A 252 -22.74 6.17 -3.99
N TRP A 253 -21.97 6.88 -4.82
CA TRP A 253 -22.20 6.94 -6.27
C TRP A 253 -22.22 5.53 -6.88
N PHE A 254 -21.25 4.67 -6.58
CA PHE A 254 -21.23 3.29 -7.10
C PHE A 254 -22.47 2.51 -6.68
N VAL A 255 -22.91 2.63 -5.41
CA VAL A 255 -24.09 1.95 -4.89
C VAL A 255 -25.37 2.44 -5.60
N GLU A 256 -25.52 3.74 -5.80
CA GLU A 256 -26.64 4.36 -6.51
C GLU A 256 -26.71 3.92 -7.98
N HIS A 257 -25.55 3.60 -8.58
CA HIS A 257 -25.46 3.12 -9.97
C HIS A 257 -25.45 1.58 -10.10
N GLY A 258 -25.86 0.89 -9.03
CA GLY A 258 -26.10 -0.56 -9.03
C GLY A 258 -24.87 -1.44 -8.83
N PHE A 259 -23.76 -0.87 -8.34
CA PHE A 259 -22.62 -1.66 -7.90
C PHE A 259 -22.80 -2.13 -6.44
N LYS A 260 -22.43 -3.36 -6.15
CA LYS A 260 -22.27 -3.86 -4.78
C LYS A 260 -20.84 -3.54 -4.30
N VAL A 261 -20.71 -3.07 -3.08
CA VAL A 261 -19.38 -2.96 -2.42
C VAL A 261 -18.96 -4.34 -1.95
N SER A 262 -17.74 -4.74 -2.20
CA SER A 262 -17.20 -6.00 -1.69
C SER A 262 -17.15 -6.00 -0.15
N GLU A 263 -17.49 -7.12 0.46
CA GLU A 263 -17.38 -7.33 1.90
C GLU A 263 -15.93 -7.57 2.34
N TRP A 264 -15.07 -8.01 1.41
CA TRP A 264 -13.67 -8.35 1.65
C TRP A 264 -12.70 -7.21 1.37
N ASP A 265 -13.03 -6.34 0.41
CA ASP A 265 -12.24 -5.14 0.13
C ASP A 265 -13.17 -3.95 -0.14
N PRO A 266 -13.29 -2.99 0.78
CA PRO A 266 -14.22 -1.88 0.63
C PRO A 266 -13.93 -0.96 -0.57
N CYS A 267 -12.76 -1.09 -1.20
CA CYS A 267 -12.38 -0.37 -2.41
C CYS A 267 -12.63 -1.15 -3.70
N LEU A 268 -13.29 -2.31 -3.62
CA LEU A 268 -13.72 -3.09 -4.78
C LEU A 268 -15.24 -2.97 -4.95
N PHE A 269 -15.67 -2.54 -6.13
CA PHE A 269 -17.06 -2.37 -6.53
C PHE A 269 -17.43 -3.36 -7.63
N LEU A 270 -18.53 -4.08 -7.44
CA LEU A 270 -18.90 -5.26 -8.22
C LEU A 270 -20.25 -5.05 -8.88
N LYS A 271 -20.34 -5.25 -10.19
CA LYS A 271 -21.59 -5.31 -10.94
C LYS A 271 -21.59 -6.54 -11.84
N ARG A 272 -22.58 -7.40 -11.67
CA ARG A 272 -22.77 -8.62 -12.48
C ARG A 272 -24.17 -8.63 -13.05
N ASN A 273 -24.26 -9.00 -14.31
CA ASN A 273 -25.52 -9.14 -15.02
C ASN A 273 -26.04 -10.58 -14.96
N PRO A 274 -27.33 -10.81 -15.14
CA PRO A 274 -27.90 -12.16 -15.15
C PRO A 274 -27.34 -13.08 -16.24
N ASP A 275 -26.81 -12.52 -17.34
CA ASP A 275 -26.16 -13.26 -18.43
C ASP A 275 -24.73 -13.71 -18.09
N GLY A 276 -24.24 -13.36 -16.91
CA GLY A 276 -22.90 -13.69 -16.43
C GLY A 276 -21.82 -12.67 -16.80
N THR A 277 -22.13 -11.65 -17.60
CA THR A 277 -21.21 -10.54 -17.86
C THR A 277 -21.02 -9.70 -16.59
N PHE A 278 -19.88 -9.00 -16.50
CA PHE A 278 -19.53 -8.26 -15.30
C PHE A 278 -18.75 -6.98 -15.60
N HIS A 279 -18.80 -6.06 -14.63
CA HIS A 279 -17.95 -4.89 -14.56
C HIS A 279 -17.52 -4.68 -13.11
N TYR A 280 -16.24 -4.87 -12.81
CA TYR A 280 -15.63 -4.68 -11.50
C TYR A 280 -14.70 -3.47 -11.53
N VAL A 281 -14.71 -2.69 -10.46
CA VAL A 281 -13.90 -1.47 -10.35
C VAL A 281 -13.15 -1.49 -9.02
N ALA A 282 -11.83 -1.50 -9.09
CA ALA A 282 -10.97 -1.30 -7.94
C ALA A 282 -10.54 0.17 -7.87
N VAL A 283 -10.68 0.78 -6.69
CA VAL A 283 -10.43 2.20 -6.47
C VAL A 283 -9.22 2.40 -5.56
N TYR A 284 -8.26 3.17 -6.02
CA TYR A 284 -7.13 3.62 -5.22
C TYR A 284 -7.07 5.15 -5.20
N VAL A 285 -7.78 5.76 -4.26
CA VAL A 285 -7.94 7.22 -4.11
C VAL A 285 -8.55 7.86 -5.36
N ASP A 286 -7.72 8.33 -6.29
CA ASP A 286 -8.05 8.97 -7.56
C ASP A 286 -7.92 8.03 -8.78
N ASP A 287 -7.18 6.93 -8.65
CA ASP A 287 -6.96 5.95 -9.70
C ASP A 287 -8.03 4.85 -9.68
N LEU A 288 -8.59 4.51 -10.84
CA LEU A 288 -9.54 3.42 -11.03
C LEU A 288 -8.98 2.35 -11.96
N VAL A 289 -9.20 1.10 -11.58
CA VAL A 289 -8.94 -0.07 -12.43
C VAL A 289 -10.24 -0.77 -12.70
N HIS A 290 -10.65 -0.75 -13.96
CA HIS A 290 -11.84 -1.44 -14.45
C HIS A 290 -11.44 -2.80 -15.04
N VAL A 291 -12.14 -3.86 -14.65
CA VAL A 291 -12.04 -5.19 -15.28
C VAL A 291 -13.46 -5.63 -15.66
N TYR A 292 -13.69 -5.87 -16.94
CA TYR A 292 -15.05 -6.07 -17.44
C TYR A 292 -15.13 -7.01 -18.64
N THR A 293 -16.28 -7.66 -18.76
CA THR A 293 -16.78 -8.32 -19.96
C THR A 293 -18.04 -7.63 -20.50
N ASP A 294 -18.70 -6.79 -19.68
CA ASP A 294 -19.83 -5.96 -20.03
C ASP A 294 -19.35 -4.62 -20.62
N GLU A 295 -19.16 -4.59 -21.92
CA GLU A 295 -18.71 -3.39 -22.64
C GLU A 295 -19.72 -2.24 -22.54
N VAL A 296 -21.01 -2.55 -22.67
CA VAL A 296 -22.09 -1.55 -22.62
C VAL A 296 -22.16 -0.93 -21.22
N GLY A 297 -22.11 -1.76 -20.20
CA GLY A 297 -22.10 -1.30 -18.80
C GLY A 297 -20.84 -0.47 -18.48
N TYR A 298 -19.67 -0.83 -19.02
CA TYR A 298 -18.46 -0.03 -18.89
C TYR A 298 -18.63 1.35 -19.52
N GLN A 299 -19.04 1.44 -20.78
CA GLN A 299 -19.22 2.72 -21.48
C GLN A 299 -20.27 3.61 -20.79
N SER A 300 -21.39 3.03 -20.35
CA SER A 300 -22.40 3.75 -19.58
C SER A 300 -21.85 4.34 -18.28
N THR A 301 -20.97 3.58 -17.58
CA THR A 301 -20.32 4.05 -16.35
C THR A 301 -19.39 5.23 -16.62
N ILE A 302 -18.59 5.18 -17.70
CA ILE A 302 -17.67 6.27 -18.08
C ILE A 302 -18.43 7.54 -18.46
N GLU A 303 -19.53 7.41 -19.23
CA GLU A 303 -20.39 8.54 -19.59
C GLU A 303 -20.99 9.18 -18.34
N GLN A 304 -21.44 8.37 -17.38
CA GLN A 304 -22.03 8.88 -16.15
C GLN A 304 -20.99 9.55 -15.25
N PHE A 305 -19.78 8.99 -15.11
CA PHE A 305 -18.67 9.66 -14.43
C PHE A 305 -18.38 11.05 -15.03
N SER A 306 -18.39 11.15 -16.36
CA SER A 306 -18.13 12.42 -17.04
C SER A 306 -19.21 13.46 -16.82
N LYS A 307 -20.45 13.03 -16.48
CA LYS A 307 -21.58 13.93 -16.17
C LYS A 307 -21.57 14.36 -14.71
N ASP A 308 -21.31 13.42 -13.80
CA ASP A 308 -21.53 13.60 -12.36
C ASP A 308 -20.30 14.16 -11.63
N PHE A 309 -19.10 13.95 -12.18
CA PHE A 309 -17.85 14.39 -11.56
C PHE A 309 -17.07 15.35 -12.42
N HIS A 310 -16.50 16.36 -11.79
CA HIS A 310 -15.55 17.25 -12.46
C HIS A 310 -14.21 16.54 -12.68
N GLY A 311 -13.78 16.52 -13.95
CA GLY A 311 -12.42 16.16 -14.31
C GLY A 311 -12.13 14.68 -14.47
N TYR A 312 -13.14 13.79 -14.49
CA TYR A 312 -12.91 12.38 -14.82
C TYR A 312 -12.17 12.23 -16.16
N SER A 313 -11.20 11.34 -16.20
CA SER A 313 -10.41 11.03 -17.37
C SER A 313 -10.41 9.53 -17.61
N ASP A 314 -11.04 9.08 -18.68
CA ASP A 314 -10.84 7.73 -19.20
C ASP A 314 -9.43 7.65 -19.82
N LEU A 315 -8.57 6.79 -19.27
CA LEU A 315 -7.21 6.58 -19.74
C LEU A 315 -7.13 5.45 -20.79
N GLY A 316 -8.28 4.82 -21.09
CA GLY A 316 -8.38 3.72 -22.04
C GLY A 316 -7.84 2.40 -21.50
N PRO A 317 -7.29 1.52 -22.37
CA PRO A 317 -6.80 0.21 -21.97
C PRO A 317 -5.80 0.27 -20.83
N LEU A 318 -5.91 -0.69 -19.90
CA LEU A 318 -5.05 -0.79 -18.73
C LEU A 318 -3.61 -1.12 -19.14
N THR A 319 -2.72 -0.16 -19.06
CA THR A 319 -1.30 -0.30 -19.40
C THR A 319 -0.35 0.00 -18.24
N GLU A 320 -0.88 0.59 -17.16
CA GLU A 320 -0.07 0.93 -15.98
C GLU A 320 -0.93 0.94 -14.71
N ILE A 321 -0.42 0.38 -13.61
CA ILE A 321 -0.96 0.46 -12.25
C ILE A 321 0.20 0.67 -11.29
N PHE A 322 0.19 1.71 -10.44
CA PHE A 322 1.20 1.92 -9.39
C PHE A 322 2.66 1.87 -9.91
N ASN A 323 2.95 2.57 -10.98
CA ASN A 323 4.25 2.51 -11.68
C ASN A 323 4.67 1.08 -12.11
N ALA A 324 3.74 0.15 -12.19
CA ALA A 324 3.95 -1.14 -12.84
C ALA A 324 3.32 -1.12 -14.22
N GLU A 325 4.06 -1.59 -15.20
CA GLU A 325 3.58 -1.80 -16.54
C GLU A 325 2.66 -3.03 -16.57
N VAL A 326 1.49 -2.89 -17.19
CA VAL A 326 0.58 -4.00 -17.47
C VAL A 326 0.52 -4.23 -18.96
N ASP A 327 0.86 -5.43 -19.41
CA ASP A 327 0.75 -5.85 -20.81
C ASP A 327 -0.22 -7.01 -20.93
N CYS A 328 -1.10 -6.93 -21.91
CA CYS A 328 -2.15 -7.90 -22.16
C CYS A 328 -2.04 -8.42 -23.58
N ASN A 329 -1.73 -9.69 -23.73
CA ASN A 329 -1.68 -10.34 -25.02
C ASN A 329 -2.55 -11.63 -25.05
N SER A 330 -2.54 -12.37 -26.15
CA SER A 330 -3.38 -13.58 -26.32
C SER A 330 -3.02 -14.72 -25.36
N GLN A 331 -1.85 -14.70 -24.75
CA GLN A 331 -1.33 -15.78 -23.90
C GLN A 331 -1.28 -15.38 -22.41
N PHE A 332 -0.98 -14.12 -22.12
CA PHE A 332 -0.73 -13.67 -20.75
C PHE A 332 -1.24 -12.25 -20.50
N VAL A 333 -1.60 -12.00 -19.23
CA VAL A 333 -1.60 -10.68 -18.61
C VAL A 333 -0.35 -10.61 -17.75
N THR A 334 0.50 -9.61 -17.98
CA THR A 334 1.77 -9.45 -17.26
C THR A 334 1.81 -8.15 -16.49
N MET A 335 2.49 -8.15 -15.34
CA MET A 335 2.73 -6.98 -14.52
C MET A 335 4.22 -6.90 -14.18
N THR A 336 4.90 -5.85 -14.63
CA THR A 336 6.34 -5.62 -14.43
C THR A 336 6.61 -4.21 -13.92
N GLN A 337 7.81 -3.95 -13.41
CA GLN A 337 8.24 -2.62 -12.98
C GLN A 337 9.58 -2.23 -13.63
N THR A 338 9.75 -2.55 -14.90
CA THR A 338 10.98 -2.34 -15.66
C THR A 338 11.43 -0.88 -15.65
N ARG A 339 10.53 0.07 -15.94
CA ARG A 339 10.84 1.51 -15.94
C ARG A 339 11.24 2.03 -14.56
N TYR A 340 10.59 1.51 -13.51
CA TYR A 340 10.95 1.89 -12.15
C TYR A 340 12.34 1.36 -11.77
N ILE A 341 12.63 0.09 -12.08
CA ILE A 341 13.96 -0.51 -11.88
C ILE A 341 15.04 0.30 -12.63
N ASP A 342 14.80 0.66 -13.89
CA ASP A 342 15.74 1.50 -14.67
C ASP A 342 16.03 2.85 -13.98
N THR A 343 15.03 3.43 -13.30
CA THR A 343 15.23 4.65 -12.52
C THR A 343 16.15 4.42 -11.32
N LEU A 344 16.00 3.29 -10.61
CA LEU A 344 16.86 2.93 -9.47
C LEU A 344 18.27 2.61 -9.92
N VAL A 345 18.41 1.88 -11.03
CA VAL A 345 19.71 1.56 -11.63
C VAL A 345 20.47 2.84 -11.96
N LYS A 346 19.85 3.78 -12.64
CA LYS A 346 20.47 5.09 -12.98
C LYS A 346 20.86 5.91 -11.76
N LYS A 347 20.18 5.71 -10.63
CA LYS A 347 20.46 6.47 -9.41
C LYS A 347 21.62 5.87 -8.60
N TRP A 348 21.73 4.55 -8.51
CA TRP A 348 22.60 3.89 -7.55
C TRP A 348 23.66 2.96 -8.13
N LEU A 349 23.50 2.48 -9.37
CA LEU A 349 24.49 1.63 -10.00
C LEU A 349 25.35 2.39 -10.99
N PRO A 350 26.65 2.05 -11.12
CA PRO A 350 27.49 2.58 -12.20
C PRO A 350 27.00 2.04 -13.56
N GLU A 351 27.45 2.65 -14.67
CA GLU A 351 27.08 2.20 -16.03
C GLU A 351 27.42 0.73 -16.27
N THR A 352 28.53 0.28 -15.69
CA THR A 352 28.94 -1.13 -15.69
C THR A 352 28.98 -1.67 -14.27
N PHE A 353 28.29 -2.77 -14.04
CA PHE A 353 28.23 -3.43 -12.73
C PHE A 353 28.25 -4.94 -12.85
N ALA A 354 28.71 -5.64 -11.82
CA ALA A 354 28.67 -7.09 -11.74
C ALA A 354 27.21 -7.58 -11.66
N LYS A 355 26.80 -8.43 -12.60
CA LYS A 355 25.46 -9.02 -12.61
C LYS A 355 25.24 -9.93 -11.40
N ALA A 356 24.04 -9.94 -10.87
CA ALA A 356 23.61 -10.90 -9.86
C ALA A 356 22.38 -11.66 -10.38
N TYR A 357 22.39 -12.98 -10.25
CA TYR A 357 21.34 -13.88 -10.74
C TYR A 357 20.48 -14.44 -9.61
N VAL A 358 20.87 -14.19 -8.36
CA VAL A 358 20.10 -14.47 -7.15
C VAL A 358 20.09 -13.23 -6.25
N PRO A 359 18.97 -12.93 -5.58
CA PRO A 359 18.81 -11.70 -4.79
C PRO A 359 19.73 -11.70 -3.56
N ALA A 360 20.02 -12.84 -2.98
CA ALA A 360 20.85 -12.99 -1.79
C ALA A 360 21.73 -14.24 -1.87
N VAL A 361 22.80 -14.24 -1.08
CA VAL A 361 23.56 -15.46 -0.79
C VAL A 361 22.83 -16.15 0.34
N CYS A 362 22.44 -17.41 0.15
CA CYS A 362 21.68 -18.18 1.12
C CYS A 362 22.59 -18.84 2.15
N ASP A 363 23.70 -19.42 1.69
CA ASP A 363 24.63 -20.22 2.52
C ASP A 363 26.08 -19.82 2.25
N GLY A 364 26.97 -20.10 3.25
CA GLY A 364 28.40 -19.84 3.15
C GLY A 364 28.79 -18.40 3.45
N GLU A 365 29.98 -18.02 3.00
CA GLU A 365 30.51 -16.67 3.27
C GLU A 365 29.64 -15.58 2.66
N GLY A 366 29.23 -14.63 3.45
CA GLY A 366 28.36 -13.53 3.04
C GLY A 366 26.87 -13.90 2.96
N ALA A 367 26.45 -15.02 3.55
CA ALA A 367 25.03 -15.37 3.66
C ALA A 367 24.24 -14.23 4.30
N LEU A 368 23.13 -13.85 3.68
CA LEU A 368 22.37 -12.65 4.09
C LEU A 368 21.94 -12.72 5.56
N LEU A 369 21.50 -13.89 6.02
CA LEU A 369 21.07 -14.06 7.41
C LEU A 369 22.20 -13.78 8.40
N ASP A 370 23.43 -14.20 8.09
CA ASP A 370 24.60 -13.98 8.96
C ASP A 370 25.07 -12.52 8.89
N VAL A 371 24.99 -11.88 7.73
CA VAL A 371 25.20 -10.44 7.59
C VAL A 371 24.24 -9.64 8.49
N ILE A 372 22.95 -10.03 8.52
CA ILE A 372 21.94 -9.38 9.37
C ILE A 372 22.19 -9.68 10.86
N LYS A 373 22.52 -10.92 11.24
CA LYS A 373 22.88 -11.27 12.64
C LYS A 373 24.09 -10.44 13.11
N ALA A 374 25.15 -10.36 12.32
CA ALA A 374 26.32 -9.55 12.63
C ALA A 374 25.99 -8.06 12.72
N ALA A 375 25.11 -7.57 11.86
CA ALA A 375 24.66 -6.18 11.93
C ALA A 375 23.76 -5.88 13.14
N LEU A 376 23.15 -6.84 13.78
CA LEU A 376 22.37 -6.66 15.01
C LEU A 376 23.22 -6.68 16.29
N ALA A 377 24.50 -7.03 16.21
CA ALA A 377 25.41 -7.01 17.35
C ALA A 377 25.68 -5.57 17.83
N ASP A 378 25.84 -5.39 19.13
CA ASP A 378 26.00 -4.06 19.75
C ASP A 378 27.33 -3.38 19.37
N ASP A 379 28.38 -4.17 19.13
CA ASP A 379 29.73 -3.74 18.75
C ASP A 379 29.92 -3.56 17.24
N ALA A 380 28.88 -3.79 16.42
CA ALA A 380 28.97 -3.67 14.98
C ALA A 380 29.27 -2.23 14.51
N VAL A 381 30.24 -2.08 13.59
CA VAL A 381 30.58 -0.79 12.98
C VAL A 381 29.45 -0.30 12.09
N ARG A 382 28.92 0.89 12.37
CA ARG A 382 27.77 1.48 11.70
C ARG A 382 28.18 2.36 10.53
N LEU A 383 27.29 2.50 9.56
CA LEU A 383 27.44 3.45 8.47
C LEU A 383 27.43 4.90 9.00
N ASP A 384 28.11 5.79 8.27
CA ASP A 384 27.94 7.23 8.46
C ASP A 384 26.51 7.68 8.09
N ALA A 385 26.16 8.92 8.43
CA ALA A 385 24.81 9.43 8.25
C ALA A 385 24.36 9.51 6.77
N GLU A 386 25.28 9.72 5.84
CA GLU A 386 24.99 9.80 4.41
C GLU A 386 24.68 8.41 3.84
N LYS A 387 25.56 7.45 4.07
CA LYS A 387 25.37 6.05 3.65
C LYS A 387 24.19 5.39 4.35
N HIS A 388 23.95 5.75 5.61
CA HIS A 388 22.75 5.29 6.32
C HIS A 388 21.45 5.80 5.64
N SER A 389 21.39 7.08 5.27
CA SER A 389 20.24 7.63 4.55
C SER A 389 20.04 6.93 3.20
N GLU A 390 21.13 6.71 2.46
CA GLU A 390 21.11 6.00 1.19
C GLU A 390 20.64 4.55 1.33
N TYR A 391 21.12 3.83 2.35
CA TYR A 391 20.67 2.47 2.66
C TYR A 391 19.15 2.39 2.85
N ARG A 392 18.58 3.31 3.64
CA ARG A 392 17.14 3.38 3.89
C ARG A 392 16.35 3.64 2.61
N GLU A 393 16.83 4.51 1.73
CA GLU A 393 16.22 4.79 0.44
C GLU A 393 16.23 3.55 -0.47
N ILE A 394 17.37 2.84 -0.55
CA ILE A 394 17.53 1.63 -1.36
C ILE A 394 16.59 0.53 -0.87
N VAL A 395 16.61 0.23 0.44
CA VAL A 395 15.74 -0.81 1.02
C VAL A 395 14.26 -0.45 0.85
N GLY A 396 13.88 0.82 1.03
CA GLY A 396 12.51 1.28 0.77
C GLY A 396 12.08 1.10 -0.68
N ALA A 397 12.96 1.38 -1.65
CA ALA A 397 12.69 1.18 -3.06
C ALA A 397 12.54 -0.31 -3.44
N ILE A 398 13.39 -1.17 -2.87
CA ILE A 398 13.30 -2.63 -3.07
C ILE A 398 12.01 -3.19 -2.43
N LEU A 399 11.65 -2.71 -1.23
CA LEU A 399 10.42 -3.11 -0.54
C LEU A 399 9.17 -2.78 -1.38
N TYR A 400 9.17 -1.61 -2.04
CA TYR A 400 8.10 -1.25 -2.95
C TYR A 400 7.99 -2.24 -4.13
N LEU A 401 9.09 -2.60 -4.78
CA LEU A 401 9.13 -3.62 -5.83
C LEU A 401 8.61 -4.96 -5.33
N ALA A 402 9.08 -5.41 -4.16
CA ALA A 402 8.62 -6.63 -3.52
C ALA A 402 7.10 -6.63 -3.26
N THR A 403 6.55 -5.49 -2.86
CA THR A 403 5.11 -5.37 -2.57
C THR A 403 4.27 -5.40 -3.83
N VAL A 404 4.73 -4.86 -4.95
CA VAL A 404 3.93 -4.69 -6.17
C VAL A 404 3.95 -5.94 -7.06
N CYS A 405 5.12 -6.40 -7.52
CA CYS A 405 5.19 -7.50 -8.49
C CYS A 405 6.46 -8.36 -8.43
N ARG A 406 7.33 -8.17 -7.42
CA ARG A 406 8.59 -8.91 -7.28
C ARG A 406 8.65 -9.71 -5.97
N PRO A 407 7.83 -10.79 -5.84
CA PRO A 407 7.84 -11.66 -4.64
C PRO A 407 9.21 -12.29 -4.37
N ASP A 408 10.00 -12.51 -5.40
CA ASP A 408 11.33 -13.12 -5.40
C ASP A 408 12.35 -12.36 -4.54
N VAL A 409 12.16 -11.06 -4.28
CA VAL A 409 13.04 -10.29 -3.39
C VAL A 409 12.43 -10.04 -1.99
N ALA A 410 11.22 -10.56 -1.71
CA ALA A 410 10.49 -10.27 -0.47
C ALA A 410 11.24 -10.71 0.79
N VAL A 411 11.84 -11.89 0.79
CA VAL A 411 12.63 -12.41 1.91
C VAL A 411 13.89 -11.56 2.12
N ALA A 412 14.63 -11.29 1.05
CA ALA A 412 15.88 -10.52 1.12
C ALA A 412 15.63 -9.12 1.67
N VAL A 413 14.62 -8.39 1.15
CA VAL A 413 14.30 -7.04 1.64
C VAL A 413 13.71 -7.06 3.04
N GLY A 414 12.95 -8.10 3.40
CA GLY A 414 12.44 -8.31 4.75
C GLY A 414 13.56 -8.44 5.78
N LEU A 415 14.64 -9.17 5.45
CA LEU A 415 15.84 -9.30 6.29
C LEU A 415 16.62 -7.97 6.38
N LEU A 416 16.86 -7.30 5.24
CA LEU A 416 17.54 -6.00 5.21
C LEU A 416 16.79 -4.92 6.00
N SER A 417 15.46 -4.99 6.03
CA SER A 417 14.62 -4.06 6.80
C SER A 417 14.82 -4.17 8.31
N ARG A 418 15.36 -5.29 8.83
CA ARG A 418 15.60 -5.49 10.27
C ARG A 418 16.71 -4.59 10.84
N VAL A 419 17.59 -4.07 9.98
CA VAL A 419 18.73 -3.24 10.36
C VAL A 419 18.67 -1.80 9.82
N LEU A 420 17.47 -1.33 9.45
CA LEU A 420 17.24 0.04 8.93
C LEU A 420 17.69 1.15 9.89
N GLU A 421 17.62 0.90 11.20
CA GLU A 421 18.02 1.88 12.22
C GLU A 421 19.54 1.98 12.34
N LYS A 422 20.24 0.86 12.25
CA LYS A 422 21.69 0.76 12.51
C LYS A 422 22.38 -0.13 11.48
N PRO A 423 22.39 0.23 10.17
CA PRO A 423 22.99 -0.60 9.14
C PRO A 423 24.51 -0.61 9.19
N THR A 424 25.10 -1.71 8.71
CA THR A 424 26.54 -1.90 8.53
C THR A 424 26.92 -1.83 7.04
N ALA A 425 28.23 -1.71 6.74
CA ALA A 425 28.73 -1.77 5.36
C ALA A 425 28.35 -3.09 4.65
N ALA A 426 28.39 -4.22 5.36
CA ALA A 426 28.00 -5.50 4.80
C ALA A 426 26.50 -5.55 4.45
N ALA A 427 25.64 -4.98 5.30
CA ALA A 427 24.20 -4.88 5.00
C ALA A 427 23.94 -3.95 3.78
N TYR A 428 24.69 -2.87 3.65
CA TYR A 428 24.63 -1.98 2.49
C TYR A 428 24.99 -2.71 1.20
N GLU A 429 26.10 -3.45 1.18
CA GLU A 429 26.51 -4.26 0.02
C GLU A 429 25.50 -5.36 -0.32
N ALA A 430 24.88 -5.97 0.68
CA ALA A 430 23.79 -6.92 0.47
C ALA A 430 22.57 -6.24 -0.19
N ALA A 431 22.21 -5.02 0.21
CA ALA A 431 21.14 -4.26 -0.46
C ALA A 431 21.53 -3.90 -1.91
N MET A 432 22.78 -3.50 -2.16
CA MET A 432 23.31 -3.27 -3.51
C MET A 432 23.31 -4.54 -4.37
N ARG A 433 23.53 -5.73 -3.76
CA ARG A 433 23.40 -7.00 -4.47
C ARG A 433 21.95 -7.23 -4.94
N VAL A 434 20.95 -7.00 -4.07
CA VAL A 434 19.53 -7.12 -4.47
C VAL A 434 19.23 -6.15 -5.61
N LEU A 435 19.76 -4.92 -5.59
CA LEU A 435 19.57 -3.96 -6.67
C LEU A 435 20.21 -4.44 -7.98
N ARG A 436 21.42 -5.04 -7.94
CA ARG A 436 22.06 -5.65 -9.12
C ARG A 436 21.26 -6.84 -9.65
N TYR A 437 20.67 -7.66 -8.78
CA TYR A 437 19.74 -8.73 -9.16
C TYR A 437 18.51 -8.17 -9.89
N LEU A 438 17.87 -7.17 -9.33
CA LEU A 438 16.72 -6.50 -9.95
C LEU A 438 17.08 -5.90 -11.31
N ALA A 439 18.25 -5.28 -11.44
CA ALA A 439 18.74 -4.77 -12.71
C ALA A 439 19.00 -5.86 -13.75
N THR A 440 19.54 -7.01 -13.31
CA THR A 440 19.82 -8.16 -14.19
C THR A 440 18.53 -8.86 -14.64
N THR A 441 17.48 -8.82 -13.80
CA THR A 441 16.20 -9.52 -14.00
C THR A 441 15.02 -8.55 -14.13
N LYS A 442 15.24 -7.37 -14.68
CA LYS A 442 14.25 -6.29 -14.70
C LYS A 442 12.96 -6.61 -15.47
N GLU A 443 13.02 -7.55 -16.40
CA GLU A 443 11.87 -8.04 -17.17
C GLU A 443 11.04 -9.08 -16.42
N LEU A 444 11.50 -9.55 -15.25
CA LEU A 444 10.70 -10.45 -14.42
C LEU A 444 9.58 -9.68 -13.72
N GLY A 445 8.44 -10.37 -13.61
CA GLY A 445 7.25 -9.88 -12.93
C GLY A 445 6.22 -10.99 -12.77
N LEU A 446 4.98 -10.62 -12.52
CA LEU A 446 3.86 -11.55 -12.44
C LEU A 446 3.28 -11.77 -13.84
N ARG A 447 2.94 -13.04 -14.17
CA ARG A 447 2.45 -13.42 -15.49
C ARG A 447 1.30 -14.42 -15.36
N TRP A 448 0.07 -13.95 -15.50
CA TRP A 448 -1.15 -14.77 -15.44
C TRP A 448 -1.52 -15.31 -16.81
N ALA A 449 -1.75 -16.62 -16.90
CA ALA A 449 -2.03 -17.28 -18.17
C ALA A 449 -3.49 -17.12 -18.61
N VAL A 450 -3.68 -16.72 -19.85
CA VAL A 450 -5.02 -16.48 -20.43
C VAL A 450 -5.78 -17.80 -20.58
N GLY A 451 -7.04 -17.82 -20.13
CA GLY A 451 -7.91 -18.98 -20.20
C GLY A 451 -7.56 -20.09 -19.21
N SER A 452 -6.70 -19.83 -18.22
CA SER A 452 -6.43 -20.76 -17.12
C SER A 452 -7.64 -20.92 -16.20
N ASP A 453 -7.64 -22.00 -15.43
CA ASP A 453 -8.59 -22.17 -14.33
C ASP A 453 -8.37 -21.12 -13.24
N THR A 454 -9.37 -21.00 -12.35
CA THR A 454 -9.36 -20.08 -11.22
C THR A 454 -9.27 -20.80 -9.89
N THR A 455 -8.65 -21.98 -9.85
CA THR A 455 -8.37 -22.72 -8.63
C THR A 455 -7.32 -22.00 -7.80
N LEU A 456 -7.65 -21.72 -6.54
CA LEU A 456 -6.75 -21.09 -5.58
C LEU A 456 -5.87 -22.15 -4.92
N SER A 457 -4.59 -22.00 -4.98
CA SER A 457 -3.61 -22.82 -4.24
C SER A 457 -2.56 -21.94 -3.59
N GLY A 458 -1.92 -22.42 -2.54
CA GLY A 458 -0.88 -21.68 -1.85
C GLY A 458 0.20 -22.56 -1.25
N MET A 459 1.26 -21.92 -0.76
CA MET A 459 2.34 -22.53 -0.01
C MET A 459 2.64 -21.67 1.21
N SER A 460 3.11 -22.28 2.28
CA SER A 460 3.61 -21.58 3.47
C SER A 460 4.89 -22.23 3.97
N ASP A 461 5.78 -21.39 4.49
CA ASP A 461 7.08 -21.77 5.00
C ASP A 461 7.51 -20.86 6.14
N ALA A 462 8.39 -21.31 7.03
CA ALA A 462 9.01 -20.49 8.05
C ALA A 462 10.47 -20.83 8.25
N ASP A 463 11.34 -19.82 8.14
CA ASP A 463 12.69 -20.00 8.70
C ASP A 463 12.61 -20.17 10.21
N TRP A 464 13.38 -21.08 10.77
CA TRP A 464 13.54 -21.15 12.23
C TRP A 464 14.81 -20.42 12.67
N SER A 465 14.61 -19.31 13.40
CA SER A 465 15.71 -18.47 13.86
C SER A 465 15.75 -18.37 15.39
N VAL A 466 16.95 -18.32 15.94
CA VAL A 466 17.20 -18.21 17.39
C VAL A 466 16.55 -16.97 18.02
N VAL A 467 16.39 -15.88 17.24
CA VAL A 467 15.80 -14.64 17.77
C VAL A 467 14.31 -14.57 17.46
N LYS A 468 13.93 -14.47 16.20
CA LYS A 468 12.53 -14.49 15.73
C LYS A 468 12.51 -14.97 14.29
N SER A 469 11.71 -15.97 14.04
CA SER A 469 11.49 -16.57 12.73
C SER A 469 10.81 -15.62 11.75
N THR A 470 10.92 -15.91 10.43
CA THR A 470 10.12 -15.28 9.38
C THR A 470 9.02 -16.27 8.97
N SER A 471 7.79 -15.82 8.87
CA SER A 471 6.73 -16.55 8.18
C SER A 471 6.59 -16.06 6.76
N GLY A 472 6.51 -16.98 5.81
CA GLY A 472 6.21 -16.74 4.41
C GLY A 472 4.93 -17.45 3.98
N TYR A 473 4.20 -16.86 3.05
CA TYR A 473 3.22 -17.55 2.23
C TYR A 473 3.16 -16.94 0.83
N ILE A 474 2.68 -17.75 -0.11
CA ILE A 474 2.36 -17.33 -1.46
C ILE A 474 1.10 -18.06 -1.94
N PHE A 475 0.19 -17.33 -2.60
CA PHE A 475 -1.02 -17.89 -3.22
C PHE A 475 -1.05 -17.61 -4.70
N PHE A 476 -1.49 -18.60 -5.46
CA PHE A 476 -1.54 -18.60 -6.91
C PHE A 476 -2.97 -18.66 -7.42
N LEU A 477 -3.21 -17.93 -8.51
CA LEU A 477 -4.42 -17.96 -9.32
C LEU A 477 -4.00 -17.78 -10.79
N ALA A 478 -4.62 -18.47 -11.72
CA ALA A 478 -4.26 -18.39 -13.14
C ALA A 478 -2.74 -18.55 -13.38
N LYS A 479 -2.11 -19.46 -12.64
CA LYS A 479 -0.69 -19.86 -12.71
C LYS A 479 0.32 -18.78 -12.24
N ALA A 480 -0.10 -17.69 -11.61
CA ALA A 480 0.83 -16.72 -11.02
C ALA A 480 0.38 -16.24 -9.64
N ALA A 481 1.31 -15.64 -8.90
CA ALA A 481 1.06 -15.18 -7.56
C ALA A 481 0.06 -14.01 -7.54
N ILE A 482 -0.90 -14.08 -6.59
CA ILE A 482 -1.85 -12.99 -6.31
C ILE A 482 -1.67 -12.40 -4.91
N ALA A 483 -1.25 -13.22 -3.94
CA ALA A 483 -0.95 -12.79 -2.59
C ALA A 483 0.34 -13.44 -2.10
N TYR A 484 1.18 -12.70 -1.41
CA TYR A 484 2.43 -13.21 -0.84
C TYR A 484 2.95 -12.27 0.25
N ILE A 485 3.71 -12.84 1.19
CA ILE A 485 4.34 -12.10 2.28
C ILE A 485 5.60 -12.82 2.76
N ALA A 486 6.56 -12.05 3.27
CA ALA A 486 7.66 -12.53 4.11
C ALA A 486 7.71 -11.62 5.34
N LYS A 487 7.31 -12.13 6.52
CA LYS A 487 7.11 -11.32 7.72
C LYS A 487 7.73 -11.95 8.95
N LYS A 488 8.51 -11.15 9.70
CA LYS A 488 9.05 -11.53 11.01
C LYS A 488 7.91 -11.90 11.98
N GLN A 489 8.02 -13.03 12.65
CA GLN A 489 7.04 -13.49 13.63
C GLN A 489 7.02 -12.56 14.84
N ALA A 490 5.85 -12.39 15.46
CA ALA A 490 5.68 -11.54 16.64
C ALA A 490 6.32 -12.15 17.90
N SER A 491 6.24 -13.48 18.06
CA SER A 491 6.84 -14.26 19.16
C SER A 491 8.02 -15.09 18.69
N ILE A 492 8.82 -15.57 19.63
CA ILE A 492 9.89 -16.54 19.38
C ILE A 492 9.25 -17.92 19.32
N ALA A 493 9.52 -18.67 18.25
CA ALA A 493 9.13 -20.06 18.14
C ALA A 493 10.13 -20.97 18.91
N MET A 494 9.61 -21.86 19.74
CA MET A 494 10.42 -22.76 20.55
C MET A 494 10.88 -24.01 19.77
N SER A 495 10.34 -24.20 18.54
CA SER A 495 10.73 -25.28 17.64
C SER A 495 10.47 -24.90 16.19
N SER A 496 11.09 -25.60 15.23
CA SER A 496 10.78 -25.44 13.80
C SER A 496 9.30 -25.73 13.52
N THR A 497 8.74 -26.78 14.11
CA THR A 497 7.32 -27.12 13.95
C THR A 497 6.40 -25.99 14.45
N GLU A 498 6.77 -25.27 15.51
CA GLU A 498 6.00 -24.12 15.98
C GLU A 498 6.11 -22.95 15.00
N SER A 499 7.29 -22.64 14.46
CA SER A 499 7.43 -21.59 13.46
C SER A 499 6.61 -21.89 12.21
N GLU A 500 6.60 -23.16 11.76
CA GLU A 500 5.82 -23.62 10.61
C GLU A 500 4.30 -23.53 10.84
N ILE A 501 3.79 -23.95 11.99
CA ILE A 501 2.36 -23.84 12.28
C ILE A 501 1.90 -22.37 12.38
N MET A 502 2.79 -21.47 12.81
CA MET A 502 2.53 -20.03 12.81
C MET A 502 2.42 -19.48 11.38
N ALA A 503 3.31 -19.90 10.48
CA ALA A 503 3.26 -19.53 9.07
C ALA A 503 2.00 -20.10 8.38
N ALA A 504 1.73 -21.38 8.59
CA ALA A 504 0.55 -22.06 8.04
C ALA A 504 -0.76 -21.44 8.51
N SER A 505 -0.86 -21.03 9.79
CA SER A 505 -2.03 -20.31 10.30
C SER A 505 -2.20 -18.94 9.65
N LEU A 506 -1.11 -18.21 9.41
CA LEU A 506 -1.14 -16.95 8.71
C LEU A 506 -1.60 -17.13 7.24
N ALA A 507 -1.08 -18.14 6.56
CA ALA A 507 -1.51 -18.52 5.22
C ALA A 507 -2.99 -18.91 5.18
N ALA A 508 -3.47 -19.68 6.14
CA ALA A 508 -4.87 -20.10 6.21
C ALA A 508 -5.83 -18.91 6.36
N LEU A 509 -5.47 -17.90 7.14
CA LEU A 509 -6.25 -16.66 7.25
C LEU A 509 -6.30 -15.89 5.93
N GLU A 510 -5.18 -15.80 5.22
CA GLU A 510 -5.13 -15.19 3.87
C GLU A 510 -5.99 -15.99 2.87
N ALA A 511 -5.95 -17.32 2.93
CA ALA A 511 -6.80 -18.18 2.10
C ALA A 511 -8.29 -17.87 2.28
N ILE A 512 -8.76 -17.62 3.51
CA ILE A 512 -10.15 -17.23 3.77
C ILE A 512 -10.51 -15.90 3.13
N PHE A 513 -9.62 -14.90 3.27
CA PHE A 513 -9.80 -13.62 2.60
C PHE A 513 -9.91 -13.80 1.07
N LEU A 514 -8.97 -14.55 0.48
CA LEU A 514 -8.95 -14.79 -0.97
C LEU A 514 -10.17 -15.59 -1.44
N ARG A 515 -10.58 -16.64 -0.72
CA ARG A 515 -11.79 -17.42 -1.04
C ARG A 515 -13.04 -16.55 -1.05
N GLY A 516 -13.20 -15.69 -0.03
CA GLY A 516 -14.32 -14.77 0.06
C GLY A 516 -14.32 -13.75 -1.10
N LEU A 517 -13.17 -13.14 -1.37
CA LEU A 517 -12.99 -12.22 -2.50
C LEU A 517 -13.31 -12.90 -3.84
N LEU A 518 -12.78 -14.11 -4.06
CA LEU A 518 -12.99 -14.87 -5.30
C LEU A 518 -14.45 -15.30 -5.45
N SER A 519 -15.14 -15.64 -4.37
CA SER A 519 -16.57 -15.94 -4.39
C SER A 519 -17.39 -14.74 -4.88
N GLU A 520 -17.08 -13.54 -4.41
CA GLU A 520 -17.78 -12.31 -4.83
C GLU A 520 -17.56 -11.98 -6.32
N VAL A 521 -16.37 -12.25 -6.84
CA VAL A 521 -16.08 -12.05 -8.27
C VAL A 521 -16.50 -13.26 -9.14
N GLY A 522 -17.22 -14.23 -8.56
CA GLY A 522 -17.79 -15.38 -9.26
C GLY A 522 -16.80 -16.47 -9.61
N CYS A 523 -15.75 -16.61 -8.81
CA CYS A 523 -14.78 -17.70 -8.86
C CYS A 523 -14.84 -18.49 -7.55
N VAL A 524 -16.00 -19.09 -7.26
CA VAL A 524 -16.22 -19.87 -6.03
C VAL A 524 -15.23 -21.02 -5.97
N GLN A 525 -14.62 -21.20 -4.81
CA GLN A 525 -13.71 -22.30 -4.52
C GLN A 525 -14.48 -23.43 -3.84
N GLU A 526 -15.01 -24.38 -4.61
CA GLU A 526 -15.83 -25.49 -4.09
C GLU A 526 -15.00 -26.40 -3.19
N ASP A 527 -13.79 -26.75 -3.63
CA ASP A 527 -12.87 -27.58 -2.86
C ASP A 527 -12.09 -26.76 -1.81
N PRO A 528 -11.59 -27.41 -0.74
CA PRO A 528 -10.67 -26.79 0.19
C PRO A 528 -9.40 -26.28 -0.53
N THR A 529 -8.99 -25.04 -0.23
CA THR A 529 -7.77 -24.48 -0.79
C THR A 529 -6.54 -25.25 -0.28
N VAL A 530 -5.76 -25.82 -1.19
CA VAL A 530 -4.51 -26.52 -0.86
C VAL A 530 -3.48 -25.52 -0.39
N ILE A 531 -2.84 -25.81 0.76
CA ILE A 531 -1.67 -25.10 1.27
C ILE A 531 -0.54 -26.10 1.42
N GLY A 532 0.48 -25.99 0.56
CA GLY A 532 1.71 -26.77 0.63
C GLY A 532 2.53 -26.38 1.85
N ILE A 533 2.99 -27.37 2.63
CA ILE A 533 3.83 -27.20 3.83
C ILE A 533 4.88 -28.31 3.80
N ASP A 534 6.15 -27.98 4.05
CA ASP A 534 7.22 -28.97 4.06
C ASP A 534 7.43 -29.66 5.42
N ASN A 535 6.69 -29.26 6.46
CA ASN A 535 6.80 -29.79 7.81
C ASN A 535 5.63 -30.73 8.15
N GLN A 536 5.87 -32.04 8.14
CA GLN A 536 4.87 -33.06 8.50
C GLN A 536 4.32 -32.88 9.92
N GLY A 537 5.13 -32.38 10.87
CA GLY A 537 4.71 -32.08 12.24
C GLY A 537 3.65 -30.96 12.28
N ALA A 538 3.87 -29.90 11.50
CA ALA A 538 2.90 -28.81 11.37
C ALA A 538 1.59 -29.29 10.71
N ILE A 539 1.68 -30.14 9.68
CA ILE A 539 0.50 -30.75 9.04
C ILE A 539 -0.27 -31.64 10.05
N ALA A 540 0.42 -32.47 10.82
CA ALA A 540 -0.22 -33.30 11.84
C ALA A 540 -0.90 -32.45 12.91
N LEU A 541 -0.28 -31.35 13.35
CA LEU A 541 -0.84 -30.40 14.29
C LEU A 541 -2.07 -29.64 13.73
N SER A 542 -2.10 -29.37 12.45
CA SER A 542 -3.25 -28.72 11.80
C SER A 542 -4.48 -29.62 11.66
N LYS A 543 -4.31 -30.95 11.74
CA LYS A 543 -5.37 -31.95 11.57
C LYS A 543 -5.85 -32.57 12.91
N ASN A 544 -5.07 -32.50 13.97
CA ASN A 544 -5.33 -33.22 15.23
C ASN A 544 -5.53 -32.28 16.41
N TYR A 545 -6.64 -32.48 17.15
CA TYR A 545 -6.96 -31.78 18.40
C TYR A 545 -6.15 -32.25 19.62
N ILE A 546 -5.36 -33.32 19.50
CA ILE A 546 -4.65 -33.89 20.64
C ILE A 546 -3.52 -32.97 21.08
N SER A 547 -3.73 -32.32 22.22
CA SER A 547 -2.70 -31.54 22.91
C SER A 547 -1.69 -32.48 23.55
N ASN A 548 -0.53 -32.65 22.97
CA ASN A 548 0.58 -33.38 23.56
C ASN A 548 1.38 -32.46 24.49
N SER A 549 2.13 -33.06 25.44
CA SER A 549 3.02 -32.28 26.31
C SER A 549 4.01 -31.38 25.56
N ARG A 550 4.37 -31.77 24.32
CA ARG A 550 5.28 -31.04 23.43
C ARG A 550 4.64 -29.83 22.73
N THR A 551 3.32 -29.70 22.72
CA THR A 551 2.59 -28.64 21.98
C THR A 551 1.81 -27.70 22.87
N LYS A 552 1.88 -27.90 24.21
CA LYS A 552 1.14 -27.08 25.19
C LYS A 552 1.52 -25.59 25.17
N HIS A 553 2.73 -25.26 24.71
CA HIS A 553 3.23 -23.90 24.64
C HIS A 553 2.77 -23.13 23.39
N ILE A 554 2.21 -23.82 22.37
CA ILE A 554 1.71 -23.18 21.15
C ILE A 554 0.45 -22.40 21.50
N GLU A 555 0.48 -21.09 21.25
CA GLU A 555 -0.67 -20.23 21.51
C GLU A 555 -1.88 -20.61 20.66
N ARG A 556 -3.08 -20.56 21.24
CA ARG A 556 -4.34 -20.92 20.54
C ARG A 556 -4.54 -20.19 19.22
N ARG A 557 -4.12 -18.94 19.13
CA ARG A 557 -4.21 -18.16 17.88
C ARG A 557 -3.47 -18.80 16.71
N HIS A 558 -2.39 -19.55 16.96
CA HIS A 558 -1.64 -20.25 15.92
C HIS A 558 -2.24 -21.61 15.56
N LEU A 559 -3.31 -22.00 16.24
CA LEU A 559 -4.07 -23.21 15.95
C LEU A 559 -5.38 -22.92 15.20
N LYS A 560 -5.61 -21.68 14.77
CA LYS A 560 -6.80 -21.31 13.96
C LYS A 560 -6.90 -22.14 12.68
N ILE A 561 -5.78 -22.55 12.10
CA ILE A 561 -5.76 -23.42 10.93
C ILE A 561 -6.55 -24.74 11.16
N ARG A 562 -6.61 -25.27 12.39
CA ARG A 562 -7.37 -26.50 12.70
C ARG A 562 -8.84 -26.35 12.40
N GLU A 563 -9.43 -25.28 12.89
CA GLU A 563 -10.84 -24.96 12.64
C GLU A 563 -11.13 -24.82 11.14
N LEU A 564 -10.22 -24.16 10.39
CA LEU A 564 -10.35 -23.97 8.96
C LEU A 564 -10.19 -25.28 8.16
N VAL A 565 -9.40 -26.22 8.67
CA VAL A 565 -9.29 -27.58 8.12
C VAL A 565 -10.57 -28.37 8.37
N GLU A 566 -11.15 -28.31 9.58
CA GLU A 566 -12.44 -28.95 9.89
C GLU A 566 -13.59 -28.39 9.06
N GLN A 567 -13.61 -27.08 8.85
CA GLN A 567 -14.59 -26.41 8.00
C GLN A 567 -14.39 -26.69 6.50
N LEU A 568 -13.40 -27.51 6.13
CA LEU A 568 -13.03 -27.79 4.75
C LEU A 568 -12.72 -26.53 3.92
N ALA A 569 -12.27 -25.47 4.58
CA ALA A 569 -11.88 -24.24 3.91
C ALA A 569 -10.45 -24.32 3.35
N VAL A 570 -9.56 -25.00 4.07
CA VAL A 570 -8.17 -25.22 3.66
C VAL A 570 -7.78 -26.69 3.83
N ARG A 571 -6.81 -27.16 3.03
CA ARG A 571 -6.27 -28.51 3.10
C ARG A 571 -4.74 -28.42 3.08
N PRO A 572 -4.07 -28.62 4.25
CA PRO A 572 -2.63 -28.75 4.30
C PRO A 572 -2.16 -30.02 3.63
N GLU A 573 -1.20 -29.89 2.70
CA GLU A 573 -0.55 -30.98 1.99
C GLU A 573 0.96 -30.89 2.13
N PHE A 574 1.63 -32.07 2.13
CA PHE A 574 3.08 -32.08 2.20
C PHE A 574 3.68 -31.76 0.83
N VAL A 575 4.60 -30.82 0.81
CA VAL A 575 5.42 -30.48 -0.35
C VAL A 575 6.88 -30.60 0.08
N PRO A 576 7.73 -31.34 -0.67
CA PRO A 576 9.16 -31.41 -0.38
C PRO A 576 9.83 -30.04 -0.45
N THR A 577 10.83 -29.82 0.39
CA THR A 577 11.57 -28.53 0.47
C THR A 577 12.25 -28.15 -0.86
N ASP A 578 12.51 -29.14 -1.74
CA ASP A 578 13.18 -28.94 -3.03
C ASP A 578 12.22 -28.59 -4.18
N GLU A 579 10.91 -28.59 -3.94
CA GLU A 579 9.87 -28.15 -4.90
C GLU A 579 9.42 -26.71 -4.63
#